data_1dc9730d66174207278f25dc7e3a924a
#
_entry.id   1dc9730d66174207278f25dc7e3a924a
#
_cell.length_a   1.000
_cell.length_b   1.000
_cell.length_c   1.000
_cell.angle_alpha   90.00
_cell.angle_beta   90.00
_cell.angle_gamma   90.00
#
_symmetry.space_group_name_H-M   'P 1'
#
loop_
_entity.id
_entity.type
_entity.pdbx_description
1 polymer ?
#
loop_
_entity_poly.entity_id
_entity_poly.type
_entity_poly.pdbx_seq_one_letter_code
_entity_poly.pdbx_strand_id
1 'polypeptide(L)'
;RLVGSEMCIRDRKKYIIIALVSGSVLTSCGEYNKVLKSTDYEYKYEAAKSYFGKGQNTKAAAILEELITILKGTDKAEESLYMLGMTYYNQGDFITASHYFSTYYNTYPRGTYTEQARFYSGKALFLDTPEPRLDQSSTYKAIQELQMFMEYFPASNRHQEAQQMIFDLQDKLVMKDYMAARLYYDLGSYTGNSSYSTTGNNYLACIVTAQNALKDYPYTKLREDISILLLRAKYDMAKESVEEKKEERMRDAIDEYYAFKNEFPESKYTKEVENIYKDAKKYVKEINE
;
A
#
# COMPACT_ATOMS: atom_id res chain seq x y z
N ARG A 1 -45.91 49.78 7.66
CA ARG A 1 -44.71 50.32 8.34
C ARG A 1 -44.33 49.39 9.52
N LEU A 2 -43.66 48.30 9.26
CA LEU A 2 -42.93 47.48 10.31
C LEU A 2 -42.13 46.34 9.66
N VAL A 3 -41.47 46.58 8.48
CA VAL A 3 -40.66 45.56 7.81
C VAL A 3 -39.15 45.93 7.78
N GLY A 4 -38.82 47.14 8.29
CA GLY A 4 -37.43 47.65 8.19
C GLY A 4 -36.49 47.32 9.37
N SER A 5 -37.01 46.88 10.52
CA SER A 5 -36.18 46.71 11.71
C SER A 5 -35.59 45.29 11.89
N GLU A 6 -36.22 44.24 11.38
CA GLU A 6 -35.73 42.88 11.54
C GLU A 6 -34.57 42.54 10.55
N MET A 7 -34.55 43.17 9.38
CA MET A 7 -33.50 42.97 8.41
C MET A 7 -32.14 43.58 8.85
N CYS A 8 -32.19 44.72 9.57
CA CYS A 8 -31.01 45.37 10.11
C CYS A 8 -30.36 44.63 11.30
N ILE A 9 -31.18 43.90 12.09
CA ILE A 9 -30.69 43.16 13.28
C ILE A 9 -30.02 41.83 12.83
N ARG A 10 -30.51 41.20 11.76
CA ARG A 10 -29.98 39.93 11.23
C ARG A 10 -28.60 40.13 10.57
N ASP A 11 -28.43 41.26 9.89
CA ASP A 11 -27.14 41.58 9.28
C ASP A 11 -26.10 42.02 10.32
N ARG A 12 -26.50 42.78 11.35
CA ARG A 12 -25.59 43.11 12.47
C ARG A 12 -25.08 41.86 13.21
N LYS A 13 -25.92 40.84 13.43
CA LYS A 13 -25.48 39.58 14.05
C LYS A 13 -24.47 38.83 13.20
N LYS A 14 -24.62 38.82 11.86
CA LYS A 14 -23.63 38.21 10.94
C LYS A 14 -22.29 38.94 11.02
N TYR A 15 -22.25 40.25 11.02
CA TYR A 15 -21.00 41.03 11.13
C TYR A 15 -20.33 40.88 12.52
N ILE A 16 -21.10 40.74 13.59
CA ILE A 16 -20.56 40.48 14.93
C ILE A 16 -19.95 39.05 15.01
N ILE A 17 -20.58 38.06 14.41
CA ILE A 17 -20.04 36.69 14.36
C ILE A 17 -18.78 36.65 13.50
N ILE A 18 -18.74 37.32 12.35
CA ILE A 18 -17.56 37.43 11.49
C ILE A 18 -16.42 38.17 12.22
N ALA A 19 -16.70 39.23 12.94
CA ALA A 19 -15.71 39.99 13.71
C ALA A 19 -15.17 39.18 14.91
N LEU A 20 -15.98 38.38 15.57
CA LEU A 20 -15.56 37.47 16.64
C LEU A 20 -14.69 36.32 16.13
N VAL A 21 -15.00 35.74 14.96
CA VAL A 21 -14.20 34.69 14.32
C VAL A 21 -12.87 35.26 13.81
N SER A 22 -12.86 36.44 13.21
CA SER A 22 -11.62 37.07 12.74
C SER A 22 -10.71 37.53 13.90
N GLY A 23 -11.29 37.97 15.04
CA GLY A 23 -10.53 38.35 16.22
C GLY A 23 -9.78 37.16 16.89
N SER A 24 -10.39 35.98 16.88
CA SER A 24 -9.77 34.76 17.47
C SER A 24 -8.59 34.21 16.63
N VAL A 25 -8.58 34.44 15.32
CA VAL A 25 -7.47 34.01 14.44
C VAL A 25 -6.23 34.89 14.63
N LEU A 26 -6.39 36.18 14.90
CA LEU A 26 -5.27 37.12 15.06
C LEU A 26 -4.52 36.95 16.38
N THR A 27 -5.21 36.55 17.47
CA THR A 27 -4.56 36.30 18.77
C THR A 27 -3.72 35.01 18.76
N SER A 28 -4.14 33.97 18.05
CA SER A 28 -3.40 32.71 17.93
C SER A 28 -2.04 32.87 17.22
N CYS A 29 -1.89 33.79 16.27
CA CYS A 29 -0.64 34.05 15.57
C CYS A 29 0.40 34.76 16.50
N GLY A 30 -0.05 35.60 17.42
CA GLY A 30 0.83 36.30 18.37
C GLY A 30 1.48 35.40 19.40
N GLU A 31 0.74 34.42 19.92
CA GLU A 31 1.26 33.44 20.90
C GLU A 31 2.29 32.51 20.25
N TYR A 32 2.00 31.99 19.06
CA TYR A 32 2.92 31.10 18.35
C TYR A 32 4.25 31.78 18.03
N ASN A 33 4.22 33.03 17.57
CA ASN A 33 5.44 33.80 17.32
C ASN A 33 6.25 34.08 18.61
N LYS A 34 5.59 34.22 19.76
CA LYS A 34 6.25 34.29 21.05
C LYS A 34 7.01 33.00 21.37
N VAL A 35 6.36 31.83 21.15
CA VAL A 35 7.00 30.53 21.37
C VAL A 35 8.22 30.37 20.47
N LEU A 36 8.11 30.65 19.18
CA LEU A 36 9.23 30.50 18.23
C LEU A 36 10.44 31.36 18.60
N LYS A 37 10.21 32.59 19.08
CA LYS A 37 11.28 33.53 19.47
C LYS A 37 11.83 33.32 20.91
N SER A 38 11.19 32.44 21.69
CA SER A 38 11.63 32.17 23.05
C SER A 38 12.97 31.43 23.05
N THR A 39 13.82 31.75 24.02
CA THR A 39 15.03 30.99 24.34
C THR A 39 14.82 30.01 25.50
N ASP A 40 13.60 29.99 26.06
CA ASP A 40 13.19 29.02 27.08
C ASP A 40 12.73 27.74 26.42
N TYR A 41 13.58 26.72 26.44
CA TYR A 41 13.31 25.42 25.79
C TYR A 41 12.28 24.60 26.56
N GLU A 42 12.11 24.85 27.87
CA GLU A 42 11.04 24.25 28.66
C GLU A 42 9.67 24.75 28.18
N TYR A 43 9.54 26.05 28.04
CA TYR A 43 8.35 26.70 27.54
C TYR A 43 8.04 26.24 26.09
N LYS A 44 9.08 26.13 25.24
CA LYS A 44 8.90 25.58 23.85
C LYS A 44 8.40 24.15 23.87
N TYR A 45 8.94 23.29 24.74
CA TYR A 45 8.55 21.89 24.84
C TYR A 45 7.08 21.75 25.27
N GLU A 46 6.64 22.45 26.32
CA GLU A 46 5.25 22.44 26.75
C GLU A 46 4.29 23.02 25.69
N ALA A 47 4.72 24.06 24.99
CA ALA A 47 3.96 24.61 23.88
C ALA A 47 3.84 23.60 22.72
N ALA A 48 4.91 22.88 22.34
CA ALA A 48 4.88 21.84 21.32
C ALA A 48 3.91 20.71 21.68
N LYS A 49 3.92 20.24 22.94
CA LYS A 49 2.94 19.26 23.46
C LYS A 49 1.51 19.78 23.36
N SER A 50 1.28 21.03 23.72
CA SER A 50 -0.04 21.64 23.62
C SER A 50 -0.51 21.75 22.17
N TYR A 51 0.35 22.15 21.22
CA TYR A 51 0.00 22.21 19.80
C TYR A 51 -0.24 20.83 19.22
N PHE A 52 0.57 19.84 19.57
CA PHE A 52 0.38 18.46 19.17
C PHE A 52 -0.96 17.90 19.68
N GLY A 53 -1.26 18.07 20.97
CA GLY A 53 -2.53 17.63 21.57
C GLY A 53 -3.77 18.31 21.00
N LYS A 54 -3.63 19.52 20.43
CA LYS A 54 -4.69 20.25 19.71
C LYS A 54 -4.77 19.90 18.22
N GLY A 55 -3.95 18.98 17.72
CA GLY A 55 -3.87 18.64 16.29
C GLY A 55 -3.29 19.75 15.40
N GLN A 56 -2.63 20.77 15.99
CA GLN A 56 -1.97 21.84 15.25
C GLN A 56 -0.58 21.40 14.80
N ASN A 57 -0.55 20.34 14.00
CA ASN A 57 0.65 19.58 13.65
C ASN A 57 1.75 20.45 13.02
N THR A 58 1.42 21.38 12.12
CA THR A 58 2.41 22.26 11.48
C THR A 58 3.14 23.12 12.50
N LYS A 59 2.43 23.64 13.51
CA LYS A 59 3.06 24.45 14.58
C LYS A 59 3.91 23.58 15.51
N ALA A 60 3.43 22.38 15.83
CA ALA A 60 4.16 21.43 16.65
C ALA A 60 5.45 20.98 15.95
N ALA A 61 5.41 20.64 14.65
CA ALA A 61 6.57 20.23 13.89
C ALA A 61 7.69 21.28 13.92
N ALA A 62 7.38 22.53 13.59
CA ALA A 62 8.37 23.60 13.54
C ALA A 62 9.09 23.82 14.88
N ILE A 63 8.40 23.63 16.01
CA ILE A 63 9.01 23.75 17.34
C ILE A 63 9.82 22.49 17.67
N LEU A 64 9.28 21.30 17.36
CA LEU A 64 9.92 20.02 17.66
C LEU A 64 11.20 19.80 16.85
N GLU A 65 11.27 20.26 15.60
CA GLU A 65 12.49 20.20 14.77
C GLU A 65 13.67 20.95 15.40
N GLU A 66 13.42 22.08 16.01
CA GLU A 66 14.45 22.80 16.79
C GLU A 66 14.80 22.01 18.07
N LEU A 67 13.77 21.55 18.79
CA LEU A 67 13.94 20.91 20.09
C LEU A 67 14.69 19.59 20.07
N ILE A 68 14.49 18.74 19.05
CA ILE A 68 15.20 17.44 18.95
C ILE A 68 16.71 17.58 18.89
N THR A 69 17.21 18.72 18.40
CA THR A 69 18.63 19.01 18.36
C THR A 69 19.15 19.52 19.69
N ILE A 70 18.39 20.42 20.33
CA ILE A 70 18.79 21.12 21.55
C ILE A 70 18.63 20.22 22.78
N LEU A 71 17.54 19.45 22.86
CA LEU A 71 17.24 18.59 24.00
C LEU A 71 18.03 17.27 23.99
N LYS A 72 18.92 17.06 23.03
CA LYS A 72 19.70 15.82 22.90
C LYS A 72 20.44 15.52 24.21
N GLY A 73 20.20 14.32 24.75
CA GLY A 73 20.77 13.87 26.03
C GLY A 73 19.95 14.24 27.26
N THR A 74 18.79 14.88 27.09
CA THR A 74 17.85 15.16 28.20
C THR A 74 16.74 14.10 28.22
N ASP A 75 15.99 14.03 29.31
CA ASP A 75 14.80 13.18 29.49
C ASP A 75 13.66 13.47 28.49
N LYS A 76 13.63 14.71 27.96
CA LYS A 76 12.61 15.17 26.98
C LYS A 76 12.94 14.86 25.51
N ALA A 77 14.19 14.53 25.22
CA ALA A 77 14.65 14.27 23.86
C ALA A 77 13.89 13.09 23.21
N GLU A 78 13.68 12.04 23.98
CA GLU A 78 12.98 10.83 23.53
C GLU A 78 11.53 11.14 23.13
N GLU A 79 10.76 11.78 24.02
CA GLU A 79 9.37 12.13 23.76
C GLU A 79 9.23 13.12 22.59
N SER A 80 10.13 14.12 22.52
CA SER A 80 10.14 15.11 21.44
C SER A 80 10.33 14.48 20.07
N LEU A 81 11.26 13.53 19.95
CA LEU A 81 11.52 12.84 18.69
C LEU A 81 10.34 11.95 18.26
N TYR A 82 9.72 11.24 19.21
CA TYR A 82 8.53 10.45 18.92
C TYR A 82 7.34 11.33 18.51
N MET A 83 7.09 12.42 19.23
CA MET A 83 6.05 13.39 18.89
C MET A 83 6.26 14.00 17.51
N LEU A 84 7.51 14.27 17.12
CA LEU A 84 7.82 14.80 15.78
C LEU A 84 7.43 13.79 14.69
N GLY A 85 7.78 12.51 14.86
CA GLY A 85 7.34 11.45 13.97
C GLY A 85 5.81 11.37 13.85
N MET A 86 5.10 11.39 14.99
CA MET A 86 3.64 11.40 15.01
C MET A 86 3.04 12.65 14.37
N THR A 87 3.71 13.79 14.52
CA THR A 87 3.24 15.06 13.93
C THR A 87 3.25 15.00 12.41
N TYR A 88 4.31 14.48 11.79
CA TYR A 88 4.38 14.27 10.34
C TYR A 88 3.41 13.18 9.88
N TYR A 89 3.27 12.10 10.64
CA TYR A 89 2.28 11.06 10.37
C TYR A 89 0.86 11.64 10.29
N ASN A 90 0.49 12.49 11.26
CA ASN A 90 -0.83 13.14 11.28
C ASN A 90 -1.01 14.19 10.18
N GLN A 91 0.06 14.69 9.58
CA GLN A 91 0.03 15.58 8.41
C GLN A 91 -0.08 14.82 7.08
N GLY A 92 0.09 13.49 7.10
CA GLY A 92 0.13 12.67 5.89
C GLY A 92 1.48 12.69 5.18
N ASP A 93 2.53 13.29 5.78
CA ASP A 93 3.90 13.17 5.30
C ASP A 93 4.54 11.89 5.84
N PHE A 94 4.18 10.79 5.21
CA PHE A 94 4.53 9.46 5.68
C PHE A 94 6.01 9.13 5.51
N ILE A 95 6.66 9.67 4.48
CA ILE A 95 8.10 9.48 4.27
C ILE A 95 8.88 10.11 5.41
N THR A 96 8.60 11.38 5.72
CA THR A 96 9.24 12.11 6.81
C THR A 96 8.91 11.48 8.16
N ALA A 97 7.66 11.05 8.37
CA ALA A 97 7.26 10.35 9.58
C ALA A 97 8.07 9.05 9.79
N SER A 98 8.17 8.21 8.77
CA SER A 98 8.97 6.97 8.84
C SER A 98 10.44 7.26 9.13
N HIS A 99 11.01 8.32 8.56
CA HIS A 99 12.38 8.75 8.87
C HIS A 99 12.57 9.09 10.35
N TYR A 100 11.67 9.89 10.94
CA TYR A 100 11.77 10.24 12.37
C TYR A 100 11.51 9.04 13.28
N PHE A 101 10.59 8.16 12.95
CA PHE A 101 10.38 6.93 13.70
C PHE A 101 11.59 6.00 13.62
N SER A 102 12.22 5.87 12.45
CA SER A 102 13.44 5.08 12.32
C SER A 102 14.61 5.69 13.09
N THR A 103 14.74 7.01 13.07
CA THR A 103 15.71 7.73 13.91
C THR A 103 15.45 7.48 15.39
N TYR A 104 14.18 7.46 15.81
CA TYR A 104 13.80 7.20 17.20
C TYR A 104 14.27 5.82 17.66
N TYR A 105 13.87 4.74 17.01
CA TYR A 105 14.19 3.39 17.49
C TYR A 105 15.68 3.02 17.34
N ASN A 106 16.40 3.69 16.44
CA ASN A 106 17.85 3.56 16.35
C ASN A 106 18.59 4.31 17.46
N THR A 107 18.06 5.46 17.88
CA THR A 107 18.65 6.28 18.96
C THR A 107 18.28 5.74 20.35
N TYR A 108 17.04 5.29 20.49
CA TYR A 108 16.46 4.79 21.75
C TYR A 108 15.95 3.35 21.60
N PRO A 109 16.83 2.33 21.43
CA PRO A 109 16.40 0.95 21.17
C PRO A 109 15.66 0.30 22.35
N ARG A 110 15.74 0.89 23.54
CA ARG A 110 15.00 0.47 24.75
C ARG A 110 14.09 1.58 25.26
N GLY A 111 13.77 2.54 24.43
CA GLY A 111 12.93 3.68 24.77
C GLY A 111 11.46 3.31 24.97
N THR A 112 10.74 4.18 25.65
CA THR A 112 9.32 4.00 26.01
C THR A 112 8.44 3.78 24.77
N TYR A 113 8.76 4.41 23.64
CA TYR A 113 7.96 4.39 22.42
C TYR A 113 8.58 3.53 21.31
N THR A 114 9.58 2.67 21.60
CA THR A 114 10.31 1.92 20.57
C THR A 114 9.41 0.97 19.80
N GLU A 115 8.51 0.26 20.46
CA GLU A 115 7.51 -0.58 19.81
C GLU A 115 6.59 0.22 18.89
N GLN A 116 6.05 1.33 19.41
CA GLN A 116 5.17 2.20 18.63
C GLN A 116 5.90 2.83 17.46
N ALA A 117 7.13 3.31 17.65
CA ALA A 117 7.92 3.92 16.59
C ALA A 117 8.23 2.93 15.46
N ARG A 118 8.60 1.67 15.76
CA ARG A 118 8.80 0.65 14.73
C ARG A 118 7.50 0.34 13.99
N PHE A 119 6.39 0.19 14.72
CA PHE A 119 5.10 -0.05 14.09
C PHE A 119 4.68 1.10 13.17
N TYR A 120 4.77 2.35 13.65
CA TYR A 120 4.37 3.51 12.86
C TYR A 120 5.34 3.83 11.71
N SER A 121 6.62 3.43 11.80
CA SER A 121 7.55 3.48 10.67
C SER A 121 7.04 2.60 9.52
N GLY A 122 6.75 1.34 9.80
CA GLY A 122 6.20 0.43 8.80
C GLY A 122 4.82 0.84 8.28
N LYS A 123 3.93 1.32 9.17
CA LYS A 123 2.59 1.79 8.80
C LYS A 123 2.63 3.05 7.94
N ALA A 124 3.55 3.98 8.20
CA ALA A 124 3.75 5.17 7.39
C ALA A 124 4.21 4.79 5.97
N LEU A 125 5.19 3.89 5.86
CA LEU A 125 5.62 3.39 4.55
C LEU A 125 4.50 2.62 3.83
N PHE A 126 3.68 1.85 4.54
CA PHE A 126 2.50 1.19 3.97
C PHE A 126 1.55 2.20 3.32
N LEU A 127 1.26 3.31 4.01
CA LEU A 127 0.38 4.37 3.51
C LEU A 127 0.96 5.15 2.33
N ASP A 128 2.30 5.21 2.21
CA ASP A 128 3.00 5.89 1.13
C ASP A 128 3.23 5.03 -0.12
N THR A 129 2.86 3.74 -0.07
CA THR A 129 3.10 2.85 -1.22
C THR A 129 2.29 3.26 -2.45
N PRO A 130 2.91 3.28 -3.66
CA PRO A 130 2.25 3.69 -4.89
C PRO A 130 1.24 2.64 -5.40
N GLU A 131 0.52 3.02 -6.46
CA GLU A 131 -0.33 2.07 -7.19
C GLU A 131 0.49 0.91 -7.81
N PRO A 132 -0.13 -0.27 -8.05
CA PRO A 132 0.57 -1.46 -8.53
C PRO A 132 1.36 -1.28 -9.84
N ARG A 133 0.92 -0.37 -10.72
CA ARG A 133 1.56 -0.12 -12.04
C ARG A 133 2.90 0.61 -11.95
N LEU A 134 3.14 1.30 -10.84
CA LEU A 134 4.33 2.11 -10.63
C LEU A 134 5.49 1.27 -10.06
N ASP A 135 6.62 1.92 -9.80
CA ASP A 135 7.74 1.28 -9.12
C ASP A 135 7.35 0.86 -7.70
N GLN A 136 7.65 -0.38 -7.34
CA GLN A 136 7.25 -0.98 -6.07
C GLN A 136 8.39 -1.03 -5.03
N SER A 137 9.48 -0.30 -5.23
CA SER A 137 10.62 -0.30 -4.29
C SER A 137 10.21 0.13 -2.88
N SER A 138 9.29 1.09 -2.76
CA SER A 138 8.74 1.51 -1.46
C SER A 138 7.85 0.44 -0.82
N THR A 139 7.15 -0.36 -1.63
CA THR A 139 6.33 -1.48 -1.15
C THR A 139 7.20 -2.55 -0.49
N TYR A 140 8.33 -2.91 -1.08
CA TYR A 140 9.30 -3.84 -0.47
C TYR A 140 9.88 -3.30 0.84
N LYS A 141 10.18 -2.00 0.91
CA LYS A 141 10.64 -1.36 2.17
C LYS A 141 9.58 -1.43 3.26
N ALA A 142 8.31 -1.16 2.91
CA ALA A 142 7.20 -1.25 3.86
C ALA A 142 7.03 -2.67 4.41
N ILE A 143 7.11 -3.68 3.56
CA ILE A 143 7.07 -5.11 3.97
C ILE A 143 8.23 -5.40 4.93
N GLN A 144 9.45 -4.99 4.58
CA GLN A 144 10.62 -5.24 5.42
C GLN A 144 10.49 -4.59 6.80
N GLU A 145 10.06 -3.33 6.87
CA GLU A 145 9.87 -2.62 8.16
C GLU A 145 8.80 -3.30 9.03
N LEU A 146 7.68 -3.72 8.43
CA LEU A 146 6.62 -4.44 9.16
C LEU A 146 7.08 -5.83 9.63
N GLN A 147 7.85 -6.56 8.81
CA GLN A 147 8.45 -7.84 9.21
C GLN A 147 9.41 -7.66 10.38
N MET A 148 10.30 -6.67 10.32
CA MET A 148 11.21 -6.34 11.42
C MET A 148 10.43 -5.97 12.70
N PHE A 149 9.33 -5.21 12.58
CA PHE A 149 8.46 -4.94 13.75
C PHE A 149 7.95 -6.24 14.38
N MET A 150 7.43 -7.15 13.57
CA MET A 150 6.89 -8.44 14.06
C MET A 150 7.97 -9.33 14.68
N GLU A 151 9.18 -9.31 14.15
CA GLU A 151 10.33 -10.04 14.69
C GLU A 151 10.78 -9.50 16.05
N TYR A 152 10.89 -8.17 16.17
CA TYR A 152 11.32 -7.53 17.43
C TYR A 152 10.24 -7.56 18.53
N PHE A 153 8.95 -7.55 18.13
CA PHE A 153 7.82 -7.49 19.06
C PHE A 153 6.77 -8.57 18.77
N PRO A 154 7.14 -9.88 18.92
CA PRO A 154 6.23 -11.00 18.58
C PRO A 154 4.98 -11.07 19.45
N ALA A 155 5.03 -10.50 20.67
CA ALA A 155 3.92 -10.45 21.61
C ALA A 155 3.09 -9.14 21.52
N SER A 156 3.37 -8.28 20.55
CA SER A 156 2.64 -7.03 20.38
C SER A 156 1.17 -7.27 20.02
N ASN A 157 0.27 -6.49 20.59
CA ASN A 157 -1.15 -6.49 20.23
C ASN A 157 -1.40 -5.97 18.80
N ARG A 158 -0.39 -5.36 18.16
CA ARG A 158 -0.41 -4.86 16.78
C ARG A 158 0.12 -5.86 15.77
N HIS A 159 0.54 -7.04 16.21
CA HIS A 159 1.11 -8.08 15.35
C HIS A 159 0.14 -8.47 14.22
N GLN A 160 -1.14 -8.67 14.54
CA GLN A 160 -2.16 -9.02 13.53
C GLN A 160 -2.39 -7.89 12.52
N GLU A 161 -2.38 -6.62 12.96
CA GLU A 161 -2.51 -5.47 12.07
C GLU A 161 -1.31 -5.37 11.11
N ALA A 162 -0.09 -5.57 11.62
CA ALA A 162 1.12 -5.58 10.81
C ALA A 162 1.10 -6.72 9.78
N GLN A 163 0.68 -7.92 10.19
CA GLN A 163 0.55 -9.07 9.29
C GLN A 163 -0.46 -8.80 8.17
N GLN A 164 -1.60 -8.17 8.47
CA GLN A 164 -2.60 -7.84 7.47
C GLN A 164 -2.05 -6.80 6.46
N MET A 165 -1.33 -5.78 6.94
CA MET A 165 -0.68 -4.82 6.05
C MET A 165 0.35 -5.50 5.11
N ILE A 166 1.11 -6.48 5.60
CA ILE A 166 2.04 -7.26 4.77
C ILE A 166 1.27 -8.01 3.67
N PHE A 167 0.16 -8.67 4.00
CA PHE A 167 -0.66 -9.36 2.99
C PHE A 167 -1.24 -8.39 1.95
N ASP A 168 -1.72 -7.22 2.37
CA ASP A 168 -2.24 -6.21 1.45
C ASP A 168 -1.14 -5.64 0.52
N LEU A 169 0.11 -5.51 1.02
CA LEU A 169 1.27 -5.13 0.21
C LEU A 169 1.67 -6.24 -0.77
N GLN A 170 1.64 -7.49 -0.34
CA GLN A 170 1.89 -8.65 -1.20
C GLN A 170 0.84 -8.75 -2.31
N ASP A 171 -0.45 -8.57 -1.98
CA ASP A 171 -1.52 -8.52 -2.99
C ASP A 171 -1.31 -7.37 -4.00
N LYS A 172 -0.73 -6.23 -3.57
CA LYS A 172 -0.34 -5.13 -4.47
C LYS A 172 0.76 -5.54 -5.45
N LEU A 173 1.78 -6.27 -4.98
CA LEU A 173 2.85 -6.82 -5.84
C LEU A 173 2.29 -7.84 -6.83
N VAL A 174 1.47 -8.76 -6.34
CA VAL A 174 0.79 -9.76 -7.19
C VAL A 174 -0.12 -9.09 -8.22
N MET A 175 -0.82 -8.01 -7.85
CA MET A 175 -1.63 -7.26 -8.80
C MET A 175 -0.79 -6.74 -9.97
N LYS A 176 0.44 -6.29 -9.73
CA LYS A 176 1.38 -5.88 -10.79
C LYS A 176 1.69 -7.04 -11.73
N ASP A 177 2.01 -8.22 -11.18
CA ASP A 177 2.32 -9.41 -11.95
C ASP A 177 1.10 -9.91 -12.72
N TYR A 178 -0.07 -9.91 -12.09
CA TYR A 178 -1.34 -10.23 -12.77
C TYR A 178 -1.63 -9.29 -13.94
N MET A 179 -1.41 -7.98 -13.78
CA MET A 179 -1.60 -7.01 -14.86
C MET A 179 -0.61 -7.24 -16.00
N ALA A 180 0.64 -7.60 -15.69
CA ALA A 180 1.65 -7.96 -16.70
C ALA A 180 1.27 -9.26 -17.42
N ALA A 181 0.89 -10.31 -16.70
CA ALA A 181 0.42 -11.57 -17.27
C ALA A 181 -0.82 -11.34 -18.16
N ARG A 182 -1.77 -10.53 -17.71
CA ARG A 182 -2.95 -10.16 -18.46
C ARG A 182 -2.62 -9.44 -19.76
N LEU A 183 -1.68 -8.49 -19.73
CA LEU A 183 -1.20 -7.79 -20.93
C LEU A 183 -0.57 -8.77 -21.92
N TYR A 184 0.27 -9.70 -21.46
CA TYR A 184 0.83 -10.74 -22.33
C TYR A 184 -0.25 -11.62 -22.94
N TYR A 185 -1.26 -12.02 -22.18
CA TYR A 185 -2.40 -12.78 -22.69
C TYR A 185 -3.16 -12.00 -23.76
N ASP A 186 -3.50 -10.73 -23.52
CA ASP A 186 -4.25 -9.89 -24.46
C ASP A 186 -3.44 -9.58 -25.75
N LEU A 187 -2.11 -9.63 -25.70
CA LEU A 187 -1.23 -9.56 -26.87
C LEU A 187 -1.22 -10.87 -27.69
N GLY A 188 -1.44 -12.01 -27.05
CA GLY A 188 -1.55 -13.32 -27.72
C GLY A 188 -0.37 -13.63 -28.62
N SER A 189 -0.66 -13.92 -29.89
CA SER A 189 0.35 -14.18 -30.93
C SER A 189 0.88 -12.92 -31.62
N TYR A 190 0.50 -11.72 -31.16
CA TYR A 190 0.97 -10.49 -31.78
C TYR A 190 2.48 -10.28 -31.60
N THR A 191 3.21 -10.21 -32.72
CA THR A 191 4.67 -10.08 -32.76
C THR A 191 5.18 -8.67 -33.09
N GLY A 192 4.26 -7.71 -33.25
CA GLY A 192 4.57 -6.37 -33.76
C GLY A 192 4.98 -6.38 -35.23
N ASN A 193 5.56 -5.25 -35.69
CA ASN A 193 6.05 -5.11 -37.08
C ASN A 193 7.45 -5.71 -37.30
N SER A 194 7.97 -6.51 -36.39
CA SER A 194 9.31 -7.10 -36.49
C SER A 194 9.27 -8.41 -37.25
N SER A 195 9.71 -8.39 -38.49
CA SER A 195 9.87 -9.56 -39.36
C SER A 195 10.91 -10.58 -38.83
N TYR A 196 11.54 -10.30 -37.68
CA TYR A 196 12.64 -11.10 -37.09
C TYR A 196 12.29 -11.72 -35.74
N SER A 197 11.07 -11.55 -35.23
CA SER A 197 10.70 -12.15 -33.93
C SER A 197 10.31 -13.61 -34.08
N THR A 198 11.27 -14.49 -34.04
CA THR A 198 11.08 -15.94 -33.95
C THR A 198 10.64 -16.40 -32.55
N THR A 199 10.48 -15.50 -31.59
CA THR A 199 10.31 -15.81 -30.17
C THR A 199 9.07 -15.21 -29.53
N GLY A 200 8.17 -14.55 -30.27
CA GLY A 200 7.08 -13.77 -29.71
C GLY A 200 5.81 -14.56 -29.42
N ASN A 201 5.87 -15.59 -28.58
CA ASN A 201 4.64 -16.16 -28.02
C ASN A 201 4.35 -15.52 -26.67
N ASN A 202 3.50 -14.49 -26.68
CA ASN A 202 3.12 -13.76 -25.47
C ASN A 202 2.31 -14.65 -24.50
N TYR A 203 1.62 -15.69 -24.98
CA TYR A 203 0.98 -16.69 -24.12
C TYR A 203 2.01 -17.39 -23.22
N LEU A 204 3.20 -17.72 -23.75
CA LEU A 204 4.26 -18.30 -22.93
C LEU A 204 4.74 -17.32 -21.84
N ALA A 205 4.89 -16.04 -22.19
CA ALA A 205 5.24 -15.00 -21.20
C ALA A 205 4.13 -14.87 -20.13
N CYS A 206 2.86 -14.91 -20.54
CA CYS A 206 1.72 -14.93 -19.60
C CYS A 206 1.81 -16.15 -18.66
N ILE A 207 2.02 -17.35 -19.19
CA ILE A 207 2.12 -18.61 -18.43
C ILE A 207 3.21 -18.50 -17.38
N VAL A 208 4.43 -18.09 -17.78
CA VAL A 208 5.58 -17.98 -16.86
C VAL A 208 5.32 -16.95 -15.78
N THR A 209 4.78 -15.76 -16.14
CA THR A 209 4.48 -14.71 -15.18
C THR A 209 3.41 -15.14 -14.18
N ALA A 210 2.32 -15.77 -14.66
CA ALA A 210 1.26 -16.27 -13.82
C ALA A 210 1.73 -17.38 -12.86
N GLN A 211 2.54 -18.33 -13.36
CA GLN A 211 3.12 -19.40 -12.53
C GLN A 211 4.03 -18.86 -11.44
N ASN A 212 4.89 -17.89 -11.77
CA ASN A 212 5.75 -17.25 -10.79
C ASN A 212 4.93 -16.52 -9.71
N ALA A 213 3.91 -15.76 -10.10
CA ALA A 213 3.04 -15.07 -9.17
C ALA A 213 2.33 -16.05 -8.20
N LEU A 214 1.81 -17.18 -8.70
CA LEU A 214 1.17 -18.21 -7.87
C LEU A 214 2.15 -18.91 -6.92
N LYS A 215 3.40 -19.07 -7.34
CA LYS A 215 4.47 -19.69 -6.54
C LYS A 215 4.96 -18.76 -5.45
N ASP A 216 5.23 -17.48 -5.80
CA ASP A 216 5.84 -16.53 -4.89
C ASP A 216 4.82 -15.99 -3.86
N TYR A 217 3.53 -15.98 -4.22
CA TYR A 217 2.44 -15.48 -3.37
C TYR A 217 1.28 -16.47 -3.26
N PRO A 218 1.46 -17.61 -2.59
CA PRO A 218 0.48 -18.71 -2.58
C PRO A 218 -0.85 -18.35 -1.91
N TYR A 219 -0.89 -17.33 -1.06
CA TYR A 219 -2.07 -16.90 -0.29
C TYR A 219 -2.74 -15.64 -0.84
N THR A 220 -2.40 -15.22 -2.06
CA THR A 220 -3.01 -14.02 -2.66
C THR A 220 -4.51 -14.17 -2.90
N LYS A 221 -5.25 -13.08 -2.73
CA LYS A 221 -6.68 -12.98 -3.08
C LYS A 221 -6.93 -13.11 -4.59
N LEU A 222 -5.90 -12.92 -5.43
CA LEU A 222 -5.97 -13.02 -6.88
C LEU A 222 -5.74 -14.43 -7.40
N ARG A 223 -5.58 -15.42 -6.53
CA ARG A 223 -5.19 -16.78 -6.90
C ARG A 223 -6.12 -17.39 -7.96
N GLU A 224 -7.43 -17.29 -7.76
CA GLU A 224 -8.42 -17.78 -8.73
C GLU A 224 -8.31 -17.06 -10.08
N ASP A 225 -8.20 -15.73 -10.07
CA ASP A 225 -8.13 -14.94 -11.32
C ASP A 225 -6.82 -15.16 -12.09
N ILE A 226 -5.70 -15.44 -11.39
CA ILE A 226 -4.42 -15.81 -12.00
C ILE A 226 -4.49 -17.22 -12.55
N SER A 227 -5.08 -18.18 -11.84
CA SER A 227 -5.19 -19.57 -12.25
C SER A 227 -6.07 -19.73 -13.51
N ILE A 228 -7.19 -19.01 -13.59
CA ILE A 228 -7.99 -19.02 -14.82
C ILE A 228 -7.26 -18.36 -15.99
N LEU A 229 -6.49 -17.31 -15.76
CA LEU A 229 -5.67 -16.67 -16.80
C LEU A 229 -4.59 -17.63 -17.31
N LEU A 230 -3.95 -18.39 -16.42
CA LEU A 230 -2.98 -19.42 -16.74
C LEU A 230 -3.59 -20.52 -17.63
N LEU A 231 -4.77 -21.04 -17.26
CA LEU A 231 -5.49 -22.04 -18.06
C LEU A 231 -5.85 -21.50 -19.45
N ARG A 232 -6.38 -20.29 -19.55
CA ARG A 232 -6.68 -19.64 -20.83
C ARG A 232 -5.45 -19.53 -21.71
N ALA A 233 -4.33 -19.05 -21.14
CA ALA A 233 -3.08 -18.86 -21.87
C ALA A 233 -2.51 -20.19 -22.40
N LYS A 234 -2.53 -21.26 -21.61
CA LYS A 234 -2.13 -22.60 -22.05
C LYS A 234 -3.02 -23.11 -23.19
N TYR A 235 -4.33 -22.98 -23.05
CA TYR A 235 -5.29 -23.41 -24.04
C TYR A 235 -5.17 -22.64 -25.37
N ASP A 236 -5.11 -21.31 -25.34
CA ASP A 236 -5.00 -20.50 -26.57
C ASP A 236 -3.63 -20.68 -27.22
N MET A 237 -2.56 -20.82 -26.45
CA MET A 237 -1.25 -21.21 -26.97
C MET A 237 -1.30 -22.57 -27.70
N ALA A 238 -2.03 -23.54 -27.15
CA ALA A 238 -2.20 -24.84 -27.79
C ALA A 238 -3.00 -24.75 -29.10
N LYS A 239 -4.08 -23.96 -29.13
CA LYS A 239 -4.90 -23.76 -30.35
C LYS A 239 -4.10 -23.15 -31.49
N GLU A 240 -3.24 -22.19 -31.20
CA GLU A 240 -2.44 -21.49 -32.20
C GLU A 240 -1.11 -22.20 -32.52
N SER A 241 -0.89 -23.40 -31.95
CA SER A 241 0.34 -24.17 -32.17
C SER A 241 0.31 -24.91 -33.51
N VAL A 242 1.50 -25.21 -34.03
CA VAL A 242 1.68 -26.15 -35.15
C VAL A 242 1.20 -27.55 -34.73
N GLU A 243 0.74 -28.34 -35.71
CA GLU A 243 0.09 -29.63 -35.44
C GLU A 243 0.97 -30.60 -34.62
N GLU A 244 2.30 -30.57 -34.82
CA GLU A 244 3.24 -31.45 -34.11
C GLU A 244 3.31 -31.15 -32.60
N LYS A 245 2.93 -29.93 -32.17
CA LYS A 245 2.96 -29.50 -30.79
C LYS A 245 1.58 -29.37 -30.14
N LYS A 246 0.53 -29.45 -30.96
CA LYS A 246 -0.83 -29.15 -30.51
C LYS A 246 -1.31 -30.16 -29.48
N GLU A 247 -1.12 -31.46 -29.72
CA GLU A 247 -1.57 -32.50 -28.79
C GLU A 247 -0.88 -32.39 -27.43
N GLU A 248 0.45 -32.22 -27.40
CA GLU A 248 1.24 -32.05 -26.18
C GLU A 248 0.71 -30.87 -25.35
N ARG A 249 0.53 -29.71 -26.01
CA ARG A 249 0.07 -28.48 -25.34
C ARG A 249 -1.39 -28.54 -24.90
N MET A 250 -2.25 -29.29 -25.63
CA MET A 250 -3.62 -29.52 -25.19
C MET A 250 -3.68 -30.43 -23.95
N ARG A 251 -2.74 -31.39 -23.81
CA ARG A 251 -2.58 -32.15 -22.56
C ARG A 251 -2.20 -31.24 -21.39
N ASP A 252 -1.24 -30.34 -21.59
CA ASP A 252 -0.86 -29.36 -20.56
C ASP A 252 -2.03 -28.45 -20.13
N ALA A 253 -2.92 -28.09 -21.08
CA ALA A 253 -4.12 -27.33 -20.74
C ALA A 253 -5.15 -28.18 -19.99
N ILE A 254 -5.28 -29.48 -20.31
CA ILE A 254 -6.14 -30.41 -19.56
C ILE A 254 -5.62 -30.64 -18.14
N ASP A 255 -4.31 -30.75 -17.96
CA ASP A 255 -3.72 -30.88 -16.61
C ASP A 255 -4.00 -29.61 -15.77
N GLU A 256 -3.89 -28.43 -16.38
CA GLU A 256 -4.22 -27.17 -15.72
C GLU A 256 -5.72 -27.05 -15.42
N TYR A 257 -6.61 -27.58 -16.27
CA TYR A 257 -8.03 -27.67 -15.98
C TYR A 257 -8.29 -28.49 -14.70
N TYR A 258 -7.66 -29.66 -14.56
CA TYR A 258 -7.84 -30.47 -13.36
C TYR A 258 -7.28 -29.78 -12.12
N ALA A 259 -6.14 -29.12 -12.23
CA ALA A 259 -5.56 -28.32 -11.13
C ALA A 259 -6.53 -27.22 -10.70
N PHE A 260 -7.05 -26.43 -11.66
CA PHE A 260 -8.03 -25.37 -11.39
C PHE A 260 -9.30 -25.90 -10.73
N LYS A 261 -9.88 -26.96 -11.28
CA LYS A 261 -11.13 -27.54 -10.77
C LYS A 261 -11.01 -28.11 -9.36
N ASN A 262 -9.86 -28.73 -9.05
CA ASN A 262 -9.58 -29.25 -7.72
C ASN A 262 -9.41 -28.13 -6.69
N GLU A 263 -8.77 -27.03 -7.07
CA GLU A 263 -8.52 -25.90 -6.18
C GLU A 263 -9.76 -25.01 -6.01
N PHE A 264 -10.57 -24.82 -7.08
CA PHE A 264 -11.75 -23.94 -7.11
C PHE A 264 -13.03 -24.68 -7.55
N PRO A 265 -13.55 -25.63 -6.78
CA PRO A 265 -14.72 -26.44 -7.18
C PRO A 265 -16.00 -25.63 -7.38
N GLU A 266 -16.14 -24.48 -6.69
CA GLU A 266 -17.31 -23.58 -6.75
C GLU A 266 -17.00 -22.26 -7.52
N SER A 267 -16.03 -22.30 -8.42
CA SER A 267 -15.59 -21.13 -9.19
C SER A 267 -16.70 -20.53 -10.05
N LYS A 268 -16.73 -19.21 -10.10
CA LYS A 268 -17.54 -18.44 -11.08
C LYS A 268 -17.20 -18.77 -12.54
N TYR A 269 -16.01 -19.32 -12.80
CA TYR A 269 -15.50 -19.68 -14.11
C TYR A 269 -15.80 -21.13 -14.52
N THR A 270 -16.49 -21.92 -13.70
CA THR A 270 -16.72 -23.36 -13.92
C THR A 270 -17.24 -23.67 -15.33
N LYS A 271 -18.22 -22.90 -15.83
CA LYS A 271 -18.77 -23.12 -17.17
C LYS A 271 -17.74 -22.91 -18.29
N GLU A 272 -16.89 -21.92 -18.16
CA GLU A 272 -15.83 -21.62 -19.11
C GLU A 272 -14.75 -22.71 -19.09
N VAL A 273 -14.31 -23.09 -17.92
CA VAL A 273 -13.29 -24.12 -17.69
C VAL A 273 -13.73 -25.45 -18.26
N GLU A 274 -15.00 -25.85 -18.07
CA GLU A 274 -15.59 -27.05 -18.67
C GLU A 274 -15.64 -27.00 -20.22
N ASN A 275 -15.87 -25.82 -20.80
CA ASN A 275 -15.86 -25.67 -22.26
C ASN A 275 -14.42 -25.78 -22.81
N ILE A 276 -13.43 -25.22 -22.15
CA ILE A 276 -12.00 -25.38 -22.50
C ILE A 276 -11.63 -26.87 -22.48
N TYR A 277 -11.98 -27.58 -21.41
CA TYR A 277 -11.71 -29.01 -21.28
C TYR A 277 -12.34 -29.82 -22.43
N LYS A 278 -13.64 -29.62 -22.69
CA LYS A 278 -14.36 -30.34 -23.76
C LYS A 278 -13.76 -30.09 -25.14
N ASP A 279 -13.27 -28.90 -25.41
CA ASP A 279 -12.62 -28.58 -26.67
C ASP A 279 -11.21 -29.16 -26.74
N ALA A 280 -10.40 -29.00 -25.71
CA ALA A 280 -9.05 -29.54 -25.63
C ALA A 280 -9.04 -31.08 -25.81
N LYS A 281 -10.01 -31.78 -25.20
CA LYS A 281 -10.12 -33.23 -25.28
C LYS A 281 -10.30 -33.77 -26.72
N LYS A 282 -10.79 -32.96 -27.64
CA LYS A 282 -10.94 -33.37 -29.07
C LYS A 282 -9.59 -33.56 -29.78
N TYR A 283 -8.54 -32.94 -29.29
CA TYR A 283 -7.20 -32.93 -29.86
C TYR A 283 -6.26 -33.96 -29.23
N VAL A 284 -6.68 -34.56 -28.13
CA VAL A 284 -5.87 -35.54 -27.41
C VAL A 284 -6.39 -36.94 -27.70
N LYS A 285 -5.54 -37.79 -28.28
CA LYS A 285 -5.85 -39.19 -28.49
C LYS A 285 -5.94 -39.90 -27.14
N GLU A 286 -7.02 -40.65 -26.92
CA GLU A 286 -7.10 -41.54 -25.77
C GLU A 286 -5.99 -42.59 -25.91
N ILE A 287 -5.12 -42.70 -24.92
CA ILE A 287 -4.17 -43.78 -24.81
C ILE A 287 -5.06 -44.99 -24.42
N ASN A 288 -5.44 -45.82 -25.40
CA ASN A 288 -6.04 -47.10 -25.07
C ASN A 288 -4.96 -47.93 -24.41
N GLU A 289 -5.07 -48.12 -23.06
CA GLU A 289 -4.32 -49.13 -22.33
C GLU A 289 -4.69 -50.53 -22.80
#